data_a54755bc0ef6988a676242dab00f0c85
#
_entry.id   a54755bc0ef6988a676242dab00f0c85
#
_cell.length_a   1.000
_cell.length_b   1.000
_cell.length_c   1.000
_cell.angle_alpha   90.00
_cell.angle_beta   90.00
_cell.angle_gamma   90.00
#
_symmetry.space_group_name_H-M   'P 1'
#
loop_
_entity.id
_entity.type
_entity.pdbx_description
1 polymer ?
#
loop_
_entity_poly.entity_id
_entity_poly.type
_entity_poly.pdbx_seq_one_letter_code
_entity_poly.pdbx_strand_id
1 'polypeptide(L)'
;MAHQKEQRTFALIKPDGVQRSLIGEIISRFERTGLKFVAFKFLVPTREQCFAHYAKDDAWCVKVGERTITGKKEKGLPVEKSALEYGRDILEGNVRFLTSGPVLAMCLEGNQAVGIVKKLVGGTEPLTSDVGTIRADLTIDSYEIANADDRCVRNLIHCSDEPKEAERELKIWFKDGELISYHHINEVTLYDVDLGHILGK
;
A
#
# COMPACT_ATOMS: atom_id res chain seq x y z
N MET A 1 7.85 -19.46 11.56
CA MET A 1 8.03 -18.23 10.77
C MET A 1 8.46 -18.67 9.38
N ALA A 2 7.86 -18.14 8.33
CA ALA A 2 8.32 -18.39 6.96
C ALA A 2 9.79 -17.95 6.83
N HIS A 3 10.56 -18.64 5.99
CA HIS A 3 11.94 -18.26 5.71
C HIS A 3 11.96 -16.85 5.10
N GLN A 4 12.97 -16.03 5.41
CA GLN A 4 13.04 -14.64 4.92
C GLN A 4 12.98 -14.51 3.39
N LYS A 5 13.41 -15.56 2.67
CA LYS A 5 13.35 -15.68 1.20
C LYS A 5 11.93 -15.92 0.66
N GLU A 6 10.98 -16.31 1.51
CA GLU A 6 9.58 -16.62 1.17
C GLU A 6 8.60 -15.67 1.88
N GLN A 7 9.08 -14.48 2.24
CA GLN A 7 8.23 -13.50 2.89
C GLN A 7 7.16 -13.01 1.93
N ARG A 8 5.89 -13.01 2.37
CA ARG A 8 4.76 -12.46 1.64
C ARG A 8 4.43 -11.05 2.11
N THR A 9 3.98 -10.22 1.17
CA THR A 9 3.49 -8.88 1.45
C THR A 9 2.25 -8.59 0.63
N PHE A 10 1.45 -7.66 1.14
CA PHE A 10 0.27 -7.17 0.46
C PHE A 10 0.55 -5.81 -0.20
N ALA A 11 0.03 -5.61 -1.41
CA ALA A 11 -0.04 -4.33 -2.07
C ALA A 11 -1.40 -4.15 -2.77
N LEU A 12 -1.87 -2.90 -2.87
CA LEU A 12 -3.18 -2.59 -3.44
C LEU A 12 -3.08 -1.34 -4.32
N ILE A 13 -3.22 -1.49 -5.63
CA ILE A 13 -3.37 -0.35 -6.52
C ILE A 13 -4.76 0.24 -6.30
N LYS A 14 -4.80 1.51 -5.94
CA LYS A 14 -6.01 2.26 -5.58
C LYS A 14 -6.78 2.72 -6.82
N PRO A 15 -8.02 3.21 -6.67
CA PRO A 15 -8.81 3.66 -7.81
C PRO A 15 -8.13 4.69 -8.70
N ASP A 16 -7.35 5.62 -8.15
CA ASP A 16 -6.59 6.62 -8.90
C ASP A 16 -5.48 5.99 -9.79
N GLY A 17 -4.79 4.97 -9.29
CA GLY A 17 -3.81 4.22 -10.07
C GLY A 17 -4.45 3.42 -11.21
N VAL A 18 -5.62 2.82 -10.96
CA VAL A 18 -6.40 2.10 -11.97
C VAL A 18 -6.91 3.05 -13.05
N GLN A 19 -7.57 4.16 -12.66
CA GLN A 19 -8.13 5.15 -13.58
C GLN A 19 -7.07 5.81 -14.47
N ARG A 20 -5.85 5.95 -13.99
CA ARG A 20 -4.72 6.50 -14.73
C ARG A 20 -3.99 5.45 -15.59
N SER A 21 -4.49 4.22 -15.68
CA SER A 21 -3.89 3.12 -16.46
C SER A 21 -2.45 2.79 -16.04
N LEU A 22 -2.15 2.90 -14.75
CA LEU A 22 -0.80 2.69 -14.20
C LEU A 22 -0.54 1.26 -13.72
N ILE A 23 -1.50 0.34 -13.86
CA ILE A 23 -1.38 -1.05 -13.39
C ILE A 23 -0.12 -1.71 -13.97
N GLY A 24 0.06 -1.67 -15.28
CA GLY A 24 1.20 -2.32 -15.95
C GLY A 24 2.55 -1.75 -15.52
N GLU A 25 2.66 -0.43 -15.39
CA GLU A 25 3.89 0.22 -14.92
C GLU A 25 4.24 -0.16 -13.49
N ILE A 26 3.25 -0.18 -12.59
CA ILE A 26 3.45 -0.54 -11.19
C ILE A 26 3.87 -2.01 -11.07
N ILE A 27 3.20 -2.92 -11.77
CA ILE A 27 3.54 -4.35 -11.81
C ILE A 27 4.97 -4.54 -12.32
N SER A 28 5.32 -3.90 -13.42
CA SER A 28 6.66 -3.98 -14.02
C SER A 28 7.77 -3.55 -13.05
N ARG A 29 7.53 -2.53 -12.22
CA ARG A 29 8.50 -2.11 -11.20
C ARG A 29 8.74 -3.18 -10.13
N PHE A 30 7.72 -3.92 -9.75
CA PHE A 30 7.87 -5.04 -8.82
C PHE A 30 8.56 -6.24 -9.50
N GLU A 31 8.17 -6.62 -10.71
CA GLU A 31 8.76 -7.75 -11.44
C GLU A 31 10.26 -7.59 -11.68
N ARG A 32 10.71 -6.37 -11.99
CA ARG A 32 12.13 -6.07 -12.20
C ARG A 32 13.02 -6.36 -11.00
N THR A 33 12.46 -6.44 -9.80
CA THR A 33 13.23 -6.79 -8.59
C THR A 33 13.34 -8.29 -8.37
N GLY A 34 12.63 -9.10 -9.15
CA GLY A 34 12.55 -10.54 -8.97
C GLY A 34 11.51 -10.99 -7.95
N LEU A 35 10.69 -10.09 -7.43
CA LEU A 35 9.54 -10.46 -6.61
C LEU A 35 8.56 -11.31 -7.42
N LYS A 36 8.05 -12.36 -6.80
CA LYS A 36 7.06 -13.26 -7.37
C LYS A 36 5.66 -12.83 -6.99
N PHE A 37 4.76 -12.74 -7.97
CA PHE A 37 3.33 -12.56 -7.69
C PHE A 37 2.69 -13.91 -7.40
N VAL A 38 2.00 -14.02 -6.29
CA VAL A 38 1.28 -15.24 -5.90
C VAL A 38 -0.23 -15.08 -5.93
N ALA A 39 -0.74 -13.85 -6.03
CA ALA A 39 -2.16 -13.59 -6.25
C ALA A 39 -2.41 -12.20 -6.84
N PHE A 40 -3.46 -12.12 -7.64
CA PHE A 40 -4.09 -10.88 -8.10
C PHE A 40 -5.60 -10.96 -7.89
N LYS A 41 -6.20 -9.86 -7.48
CA LYS A 41 -7.66 -9.74 -7.39
C LYS A 41 -8.12 -8.35 -7.80
N PHE A 42 -8.79 -8.25 -8.94
CA PHE A 42 -9.39 -7.01 -9.43
C PHE A 42 -10.85 -6.95 -9.01
N LEU A 43 -11.23 -5.95 -8.22
CA LEU A 43 -12.57 -5.84 -7.64
C LEU A 43 -12.88 -4.39 -7.23
N VAL A 44 -14.16 -4.13 -6.98
CA VAL A 44 -14.59 -2.95 -6.20
C VAL A 44 -14.80 -3.43 -4.76
N PRO A 45 -14.04 -2.93 -3.78
CA PRO A 45 -14.14 -3.41 -2.41
C PRO A 45 -15.42 -2.93 -1.72
N THR A 46 -15.89 -3.69 -0.74
CA THR A 46 -16.98 -3.24 0.12
C THR A 46 -16.49 -2.28 1.21
N ARG A 47 -17.39 -1.52 1.80
CA ARG A 47 -17.05 -0.61 2.93
C ARG A 47 -16.54 -1.40 4.14
N GLU A 48 -17.16 -2.53 4.44
CA GLU A 48 -16.76 -3.42 5.54
C GLU A 48 -15.33 -3.93 5.33
N GLN A 49 -15.00 -4.34 4.10
CA GLN A 49 -13.64 -4.77 3.75
C GLN A 49 -12.63 -3.64 3.91
N CYS A 50 -12.98 -2.41 3.52
CA CYS A 50 -12.12 -1.25 3.68
C CYS A 50 -11.90 -0.87 5.16
N PHE A 51 -12.95 -0.91 5.99
CA PHE A 51 -12.79 -0.68 7.44
C PHE A 51 -11.91 -1.76 8.08
N ALA A 52 -12.11 -3.03 7.75
CA ALA A 52 -11.26 -4.12 8.22
C ALA A 52 -9.80 -3.95 7.78
N HIS A 53 -9.58 -3.48 6.54
CA HIS A 53 -8.26 -3.20 6.00
C HIS A 53 -7.55 -2.09 6.79
N TYR A 54 -8.19 -0.94 6.98
CA TYR A 54 -7.59 0.16 7.73
C TYR A 54 -7.41 -0.17 9.21
N ALA A 55 -8.34 -0.92 9.83
CA ALA A 55 -8.31 -1.37 11.22
C ALA A 55 -7.87 -0.27 12.22
N LYS A 56 -8.36 0.96 12.04
CA LYS A 56 -7.98 2.10 12.87
C LYS A 56 -8.95 2.24 14.05
N ASP A 57 -8.37 2.38 15.23
CA ASP A 57 -9.08 2.61 16.48
C ASP A 57 -9.28 4.11 16.80
N ASP A 58 -9.99 4.42 17.86
CA ASP A 58 -10.22 5.79 18.30
C ASP A 58 -8.92 6.51 18.70
N ALA A 59 -7.91 5.81 19.19
CA ALA A 59 -6.61 6.40 19.53
C ALA A 59 -5.89 6.90 18.27
N TRP A 60 -5.93 6.13 17.18
CA TRP A 60 -5.43 6.58 15.88
C TRP A 60 -6.22 7.79 15.35
N CYS A 61 -7.56 7.75 15.47
CA CYS A 61 -8.41 8.88 15.04
C CYS A 61 -8.07 10.16 15.82
N VAL A 62 -7.91 10.08 17.14
CA VAL A 62 -7.50 11.25 17.94
C VAL A 62 -6.15 11.79 17.46
N LYS A 63 -5.16 10.92 17.28
CA LYS A 63 -3.80 11.33 16.85
C LYS A 63 -3.79 12.05 15.51
N VAL A 64 -4.54 11.56 14.50
CA VAL A 64 -4.59 12.23 13.19
C VAL A 64 -5.45 13.49 13.22
N GLY A 65 -6.52 13.49 14.01
CA GLY A 65 -7.35 14.66 14.22
C GLY A 65 -6.62 15.81 14.93
N GLU A 66 -5.76 15.51 15.90
CA GLU A 66 -4.90 16.52 16.55
C GLU A 66 -3.96 17.20 15.54
N ARG A 67 -3.37 16.44 14.62
CA ARG A 67 -2.57 16.99 13.52
C ARG A 67 -3.39 17.91 12.62
N THR A 68 -4.63 17.53 12.31
CA THR A 68 -5.57 18.35 11.54
C THR A 68 -5.87 19.66 12.27
N ILE A 69 -6.15 19.60 13.56
CA ILE A 69 -6.41 20.78 14.41
C ILE A 69 -5.20 21.71 14.43
N THR A 70 -4.00 21.15 14.61
CA THR A 70 -2.76 21.93 14.60
C THR A 70 -2.57 22.66 13.26
N GLY A 71 -2.69 21.96 12.13
CA GLY A 71 -2.57 22.57 10.80
C GLY A 71 -3.64 23.63 10.51
N LYS A 72 -4.89 23.45 11.00
CA LYS A 72 -5.92 24.49 10.92
C LYS A 72 -5.56 25.73 11.73
N LYS A 73 -5.08 25.57 12.95
CA LYS A 73 -4.65 26.69 13.81
C LYS A 73 -3.49 27.50 13.20
N GLU A 74 -2.50 26.80 12.63
CA GLU A 74 -1.35 27.44 11.95
C GLU A 74 -1.79 28.27 10.74
N LYS A 75 -2.86 27.86 10.06
CA LYS A 75 -3.45 28.56 8.92
C LYS A 75 -4.53 29.59 9.31
N GLY A 76 -4.82 29.79 10.60
CA GLY A 76 -5.89 30.67 11.07
C GLY A 76 -7.30 30.20 10.72
N LEU A 77 -7.48 28.91 10.43
CA LEU A 77 -8.78 28.33 10.08
C LEU A 77 -9.57 27.91 11.33
N PRO A 78 -10.91 27.98 11.31
CA PRO A 78 -11.73 27.58 12.46
C PRO A 78 -11.59 26.10 12.76
N VAL A 79 -11.60 25.76 14.06
CA VAL A 79 -11.64 24.39 14.57
C VAL A 79 -13.05 24.12 15.10
N GLU A 80 -13.82 23.35 14.36
CA GLU A 80 -15.26 23.13 14.61
C GLU A 80 -15.59 21.74 15.17
N LYS A 81 -14.62 20.82 15.13
CA LYS A 81 -14.79 19.42 15.55
C LYS A 81 -13.72 19.04 16.57
N SER A 82 -14.02 18.00 17.36
CA SER A 82 -13.02 17.36 18.21
C SER A 82 -11.97 16.61 17.39
N ALA A 83 -10.83 16.29 17.99
CA ALA A 83 -9.81 15.48 17.34
C ALA A 83 -10.33 14.11 16.89
N LEU A 84 -11.17 13.47 17.72
CA LEU A 84 -11.78 12.19 17.39
C LEU A 84 -12.68 12.29 16.14
N GLU A 85 -13.51 13.32 16.05
CA GLU A 85 -14.39 13.55 14.90
C GLU A 85 -13.61 13.81 13.62
N TYR A 86 -12.59 14.69 13.66
CA TYR A 86 -11.72 14.90 12.50
C TYR A 86 -11.01 13.60 12.05
N GLY A 87 -10.55 12.78 12.98
CA GLY A 87 -9.93 11.51 12.64
C GLY A 87 -10.90 10.50 12.02
N ARG A 88 -12.14 10.45 12.51
CA ARG A 88 -13.18 9.63 11.92
C ARG A 88 -13.57 10.09 10.51
N ASP A 89 -13.64 11.40 10.26
CA ASP A 89 -13.86 11.95 8.92
C ASP A 89 -12.74 11.57 7.95
N ILE A 90 -11.48 11.58 8.40
CA ILE A 90 -10.33 11.13 7.61
C ILE A 90 -10.44 9.64 7.26
N LEU A 91 -10.77 8.80 8.25
CA LEU A 91 -10.97 7.37 8.02
C LEU A 91 -12.10 7.11 7.03
N GLU A 92 -13.24 7.79 7.21
CA GLU A 92 -14.40 7.73 6.32
C GLU A 92 -14.05 8.20 4.89
N GLY A 93 -13.28 9.28 4.78
CA GLY A 93 -12.78 9.78 3.50
C GLY A 93 -11.90 8.74 2.77
N ASN A 94 -11.02 8.06 3.51
CA ASN A 94 -10.20 6.99 2.96
C ASN A 94 -11.04 5.78 2.50
N VAL A 95 -12.05 5.38 3.28
CA VAL A 95 -12.98 4.29 2.91
C VAL A 95 -13.78 4.67 1.68
N ARG A 96 -14.36 5.88 1.65
CA ARG A 96 -15.10 6.41 0.49
C ARG A 96 -14.25 6.45 -0.77
N PHE A 97 -12.99 6.85 -0.65
CA PHE A 97 -12.07 6.85 -1.79
C PHE A 97 -11.77 5.43 -2.28
N LEU A 98 -11.46 4.51 -1.37
CA LEU A 98 -11.10 3.13 -1.75
C LEU A 98 -12.28 2.38 -2.38
N THR A 99 -13.53 2.71 -1.98
CA THR A 99 -14.75 2.13 -2.55
C THR A 99 -15.27 2.87 -3.80
N SER A 100 -14.63 3.96 -4.22
CA SER A 100 -15.10 4.79 -5.34
C SER A 100 -14.89 4.16 -6.73
N GLY A 101 -14.13 3.09 -6.82
CA GLY A 101 -13.83 2.43 -8.08
C GLY A 101 -13.07 1.11 -7.89
N PRO A 102 -12.68 0.48 -9.00
CA PRO A 102 -11.94 -0.77 -8.94
C PRO A 102 -10.53 -0.57 -8.38
N VAL A 103 -10.06 -1.59 -7.68
CA VAL A 103 -8.72 -1.72 -7.15
C VAL A 103 -8.07 -3.01 -7.64
N LEU A 104 -6.74 -3.08 -7.61
CA LEU A 104 -6.02 -4.33 -7.83
C LEU A 104 -5.26 -4.72 -6.57
N ALA A 105 -5.78 -5.71 -5.84
CA ALA A 105 -5.11 -6.33 -4.71
C ALA A 105 -4.08 -7.35 -5.19
N MET A 106 -2.90 -7.36 -4.58
CA MET A 106 -1.77 -8.21 -4.97
C MET A 106 -1.11 -8.82 -3.75
N CYS A 107 -0.69 -10.08 -3.89
CA CYS A 107 0.24 -10.72 -2.97
C CYS A 107 1.57 -10.93 -3.70
N LEU A 108 2.65 -10.39 -3.13
CA LEU A 108 4.01 -10.58 -3.62
C LEU A 108 4.79 -11.43 -2.62
N GLU A 109 5.70 -12.25 -3.15
CA GLU A 109 6.55 -13.14 -2.35
C GLU A 109 8.01 -12.99 -2.78
N GLY A 110 8.92 -13.02 -1.82
CA GLY A 110 10.35 -13.00 -2.09
C GLY A 110 11.18 -12.64 -0.86
N ASN A 111 12.46 -12.41 -1.09
CA ASN A 111 13.39 -12.03 -0.03
C ASN A 111 13.03 -10.67 0.56
N GLN A 112 12.69 -10.64 1.86
CA GLN A 112 12.30 -9.41 2.57
C GLN A 112 11.23 -8.58 1.81
N ALA A 113 10.23 -9.26 1.24
CA ALA A 113 9.24 -8.66 0.33
C ALA A 113 8.57 -7.40 0.89
N VAL A 114 8.26 -7.34 2.20
CA VAL A 114 7.67 -6.15 2.84
C VAL A 114 8.57 -4.93 2.65
N GLY A 115 9.85 -5.04 2.98
CA GLY A 115 10.82 -3.95 2.87
C GLY A 115 11.06 -3.52 1.42
N ILE A 116 11.19 -4.49 0.51
CA ILE A 116 11.40 -4.22 -0.93
C ILE A 116 10.21 -3.49 -1.54
N VAL A 117 8.98 -3.97 -1.29
CA VAL A 117 7.77 -3.33 -1.80
C VAL A 117 7.62 -1.93 -1.22
N LYS A 118 7.82 -1.76 0.09
CA LYS A 118 7.76 -0.44 0.75
C LYS A 118 8.77 0.55 0.15
N LYS A 119 10.00 0.11 -0.08
CA LYS A 119 11.05 0.91 -0.73
C LYS A 119 10.65 1.37 -2.14
N LEU A 120 10.06 0.48 -2.94
CA LEU A 120 9.61 0.81 -4.30
C LEU A 120 8.40 1.74 -4.32
N VAL A 121 7.48 1.57 -3.37
CA VAL A 121 6.27 2.40 -3.27
C VAL A 121 6.59 3.83 -2.84
N GLY A 122 7.51 4.00 -1.89
CA GLY A 122 7.87 5.31 -1.35
C GLY A 122 7.01 5.76 -0.18
N GLY A 123 7.27 6.97 0.31
CA GLY A 123 6.54 7.61 1.42
C GLY A 123 5.05 7.78 1.16
N THR A 124 4.26 8.02 2.20
CA THR A 124 2.79 8.15 2.04
C THR A 124 2.41 9.36 1.20
N GLU A 125 3.15 10.46 1.34
CA GLU A 125 2.94 11.68 0.57
C GLU A 125 3.84 11.67 -0.68
N PRO A 126 3.26 11.79 -1.89
CA PRO A 126 4.03 11.81 -3.13
C PRO A 126 5.09 12.92 -3.19
N LEU A 127 4.73 14.14 -2.80
CA LEU A 127 5.61 15.31 -2.87
C LEU A 127 6.94 15.10 -2.11
N THR A 128 6.90 14.40 -0.99
CA THR A 128 8.07 14.16 -0.12
C THR A 128 8.69 12.78 -0.30
N SER A 129 8.18 11.98 -1.24
CA SER A 129 8.72 10.67 -1.55
C SER A 129 10.00 10.79 -2.39
N ASP A 130 10.94 9.86 -2.18
CA ASP A 130 12.20 9.83 -2.91
C ASP A 130 11.97 9.57 -4.40
N VAL A 131 12.70 10.26 -5.26
CA VAL A 131 12.73 10.03 -6.73
C VAL A 131 13.08 8.57 -7.03
N GLY A 132 12.41 8.00 -8.01
CA GLY A 132 12.53 6.56 -8.36
C GLY A 132 11.48 5.69 -7.68
N THR A 133 10.73 6.20 -6.71
CA THR A 133 9.60 5.48 -6.11
C THR A 133 8.34 5.62 -6.93
N ILE A 134 7.40 4.68 -6.80
CA ILE A 134 6.13 4.68 -7.52
C ILE A 134 5.37 5.99 -7.26
N ARG A 135 5.33 6.44 -6.01
CA ARG A 135 4.59 7.65 -5.63
C ARG A 135 5.25 8.93 -6.12
N ALA A 136 6.57 9.06 -6.02
CA ALA A 136 7.27 10.25 -6.50
C ALA A 136 7.21 10.39 -8.03
N ASP A 137 7.40 9.29 -8.75
CA ASP A 137 7.51 9.33 -10.21
C ASP A 137 6.15 9.43 -10.91
N LEU A 138 5.10 8.86 -10.32
CA LEU A 138 3.83 8.66 -11.00
C LEU A 138 2.69 9.57 -10.51
N THR A 139 2.89 10.37 -9.46
CA THR A 139 1.86 11.33 -9.00
C THR A 139 2.47 12.57 -8.36
N ILE A 140 1.71 13.67 -8.38
CA ILE A 140 2.13 15.00 -7.94
C ILE A 140 1.33 15.50 -6.73
N ASP A 141 0.60 14.64 -6.04
CA ASP A 141 -0.27 15.04 -4.94
C ASP A 141 0.49 15.27 -3.62
N SER A 142 -0.10 16.03 -2.72
CA SER A 142 0.45 16.33 -1.40
C SER A 142 -0.63 16.40 -0.33
N TYR A 143 -0.24 16.35 0.94
CA TYR A 143 -1.16 16.60 2.05
C TYR A 143 -1.73 18.02 2.03
N GLU A 144 -0.96 19.00 1.58
CA GLU A 144 -1.41 20.39 1.49
C GLU A 144 -2.59 20.53 0.54
N ILE A 145 -2.45 20.02 -0.69
CA ILE A 145 -3.51 20.08 -1.70
C ILE A 145 -4.70 19.20 -1.29
N ALA A 146 -4.44 18.00 -0.78
CA ALA A 146 -5.50 17.11 -0.32
C ALA A 146 -6.35 17.73 0.80
N ASN A 147 -5.71 18.42 1.77
CA ASN A 147 -6.39 19.11 2.84
C ASN A 147 -7.15 20.36 2.36
N ALA A 148 -6.62 21.09 1.36
CA ALA A 148 -7.31 22.23 0.76
C ALA A 148 -8.58 21.82 0.03
N ASP A 149 -8.56 20.64 -0.58
CA ASP A 149 -9.70 20.04 -1.32
C ASP A 149 -10.62 19.19 -0.43
N ASP A 150 -10.40 19.11 0.88
CA ASP A 150 -11.13 18.25 1.83
C ASP A 150 -11.24 16.78 1.35
N ARG A 151 -10.14 16.19 0.93
CA ARG A 151 -10.04 14.82 0.42
C ARG A 151 -8.82 14.08 0.96
N CYS A 152 -8.79 12.77 0.76
CA CYS A 152 -7.58 11.99 1.02
C CYS A 152 -6.53 12.21 -0.09
N VAL A 153 -5.26 12.00 0.29
CA VAL A 153 -4.12 12.04 -0.65
C VAL A 153 -4.27 10.94 -1.69
N ARG A 154 -4.12 11.31 -2.96
CA ARG A 154 -4.10 10.40 -4.11
C ARG A 154 -2.66 9.92 -4.34
N ASN A 155 -2.35 8.76 -3.80
CA ASN A 155 -0.99 8.22 -3.79
C ASN A 155 -0.88 6.82 -4.41
N LEU A 156 -1.80 6.48 -5.30
CA LEU A 156 -1.81 5.36 -6.26
C LEU A 156 -1.87 3.97 -5.67
N ILE A 157 -1.16 3.69 -4.61
CA ILE A 157 -0.96 2.34 -4.10
C ILE A 157 -0.83 2.34 -2.57
N HIS A 158 -1.34 1.29 -1.95
CA HIS A 158 -1.06 0.91 -0.58
C HIS A 158 -0.10 -0.28 -0.56
N CYS A 159 0.73 -0.37 0.47
CA CYS A 159 1.51 -1.56 0.79
C CYS A 159 1.59 -1.71 2.30
N SER A 160 1.74 -2.96 2.77
CA SER A 160 1.92 -3.25 4.20
C SER A 160 3.24 -2.67 4.71
N ASP A 161 3.21 -2.11 5.91
CA ASP A 161 4.37 -1.48 6.56
C ASP A 161 5.28 -2.50 7.27
N GLU A 162 4.71 -3.62 7.74
CA GLU A 162 5.42 -4.65 8.49
C GLU A 162 4.84 -6.06 8.25
N PRO A 163 5.57 -7.15 8.58
CA PRO A 163 5.12 -8.52 8.30
C PRO A 163 3.78 -8.89 8.94
N LYS A 164 3.52 -8.47 10.18
CA LYS A 164 2.24 -8.74 10.86
C LYS A 164 1.05 -8.07 10.17
N GLU A 165 1.27 -6.85 9.67
CA GLU A 165 0.26 -6.14 8.89
C GLU A 165 0.00 -6.86 7.56
N ALA A 166 1.06 -7.29 6.86
CA ALA A 166 0.93 -8.06 5.63
C ALA A 166 0.10 -9.34 5.84
N GLU A 167 0.37 -10.11 6.90
CA GLU A 167 -0.40 -11.32 7.24
C GLU A 167 -1.88 -11.00 7.50
N ARG A 168 -2.17 -9.92 8.22
CA ARG A 168 -3.54 -9.46 8.50
C ARG A 168 -4.26 -9.04 7.22
N GLU A 169 -3.62 -8.21 6.42
CA GLU A 169 -4.19 -7.67 5.19
C GLU A 169 -4.44 -8.77 4.16
N LEU A 170 -3.50 -9.69 3.96
CA LEU A 170 -3.69 -10.84 3.06
C LEU A 170 -4.94 -11.64 3.40
N LYS A 171 -5.23 -11.89 4.70
CA LYS A 171 -6.44 -12.60 5.15
C LYS A 171 -7.75 -11.85 4.88
N ILE A 172 -7.70 -10.50 4.78
CA ILE A 172 -8.87 -9.68 4.45
C ILE A 172 -9.16 -9.72 2.96
N TRP A 173 -8.11 -9.72 2.14
CA TRP A 173 -8.24 -9.58 0.70
C TRP A 173 -8.29 -10.88 -0.07
N PHE A 174 -7.70 -11.94 0.46
CA PHE A 174 -7.61 -13.25 -0.20
C PHE A 174 -8.20 -14.35 0.68
N LYS A 175 -8.89 -15.30 0.03
CA LYS A 175 -9.37 -16.55 0.65
C LYS A 175 -8.28 -17.61 0.59
N ASP A 176 -8.44 -18.64 1.42
CA ASP A 176 -7.61 -19.84 1.33
C ASP A 176 -7.72 -20.43 -0.09
N GLY A 177 -6.57 -20.75 -0.70
CA GLY A 177 -6.48 -21.27 -2.06
C GLY A 177 -6.38 -20.20 -3.17
N GLU A 178 -6.57 -18.92 -2.88
CA GLU A 178 -6.32 -17.85 -3.86
C GLU A 178 -4.84 -17.46 -3.96
N LEU A 179 -3.99 -17.89 -3.01
CA LEU A 179 -2.54 -17.68 -3.03
C LEU A 179 -1.87 -18.88 -3.70
N ILE A 180 -1.39 -18.69 -4.92
CA ILE A 180 -0.82 -19.75 -5.76
C ILE A 180 0.65 -19.97 -5.38
N SER A 181 1.02 -21.24 -5.15
CA SER A 181 2.42 -21.64 -4.98
C SER A 181 2.96 -22.20 -6.29
N TYR A 182 4.12 -21.70 -6.74
CA TYR A 182 4.82 -22.17 -7.92
C TYR A 182 6.31 -21.83 -7.84
N HIS A 183 7.14 -22.51 -8.61
CA HIS A 183 8.56 -22.17 -8.74
C HIS A 183 8.73 -21.05 -9.77
N HIS A 184 9.39 -19.97 -9.35
CA HIS A 184 9.76 -18.87 -10.24
C HIS A 184 11.21 -19.06 -10.71
N ILE A 185 11.47 -18.89 -12.00
CA ILE A 185 12.79 -19.18 -12.57
C ILE A 185 13.92 -18.34 -11.93
N ASN A 186 13.61 -17.14 -11.49
CA ASN A 186 14.57 -16.25 -10.85
C ASN A 186 15.01 -16.74 -9.46
N GLU A 187 14.27 -17.66 -8.82
CA GLU A 187 14.61 -18.18 -7.49
C GLU A 187 15.96 -18.87 -7.48
N VAL A 188 16.31 -19.55 -8.57
CA VAL A 188 17.63 -20.19 -8.73
C VAL A 188 18.76 -19.18 -8.63
N THR A 189 18.63 -18.03 -9.31
CA THR A 189 19.66 -16.99 -9.31
C THR A 189 19.64 -16.14 -8.04
N LEU A 190 18.43 -15.78 -7.55
CA LEU A 190 18.29 -14.84 -6.43
C LEU A 190 18.56 -15.48 -5.08
N TYR A 191 18.36 -16.81 -4.96
CA TYR A 191 18.38 -17.50 -3.68
C TYR A 191 19.53 -18.50 -3.55
N ASP A 192 20.29 -18.74 -4.61
CA ASP A 192 21.48 -19.56 -4.55
C ASP A 192 22.57 -18.86 -3.71
N VAL A 193 23.28 -19.65 -2.92
CA VAL A 193 24.28 -19.13 -1.96
C VAL A 193 25.58 -18.75 -2.65
N ASP A 194 26.00 -19.55 -3.63
CA ASP A 194 27.30 -19.44 -4.27
C ASP A 194 27.24 -19.47 -5.80
N LEU A 195 26.05 -19.44 -6.38
CA LEU A 195 25.80 -19.60 -7.82
C LEU A 195 26.30 -20.94 -8.40
N GLY A 196 26.58 -21.94 -7.58
CA GLY A 196 27.11 -23.22 -8.00
C GLY A 196 26.24 -23.93 -9.02
N HIS A 197 24.93 -23.93 -8.82
CA HIS A 197 23.97 -24.52 -9.77
C HIS A 197 23.99 -23.83 -11.14
N ILE A 198 24.21 -22.51 -11.17
CA ILE A 198 24.21 -21.71 -12.41
C ILE A 198 25.54 -21.84 -13.13
N LEU A 199 26.63 -21.87 -12.36
CA LEU A 199 27.99 -21.90 -12.91
C LEU A 199 28.48 -23.33 -13.20
N GLY A 200 27.70 -24.38 -12.88
CA GLY A 200 28.04 -25.76 -13.11
C GLY A 200 29.23 -26.24 -12.26
N LYS A 201 29.38 -25.71 -11.05
CA LYS A 201 30.46 -26.07 -10.11
C LYS A 201 29.97 -26.97 -9.01
#